data_9b837884ed8afe0f91828144f7b181d2
#
_entry.id   9b837884ed8afe0f91828144f7b181d2
#
_cell.length_a   1.000
_cell.length_b   1.000
_cell.length_c   1.000
_cell.angle_alpha   90.00
_cell.angle_beta   90.00
_cell.angle_gamma   90.00
#
_symmetry.space_group_name_H-M   'P 1'
#
loop_
_entity.id
_entity.type
_entity.pdbx_description
1 polymer ?
#
loop_
_entity_poly.entity_id
_entity_poly.type
_entity_poly.pdbx_seq_one_letter_code
_entity_poly.pdbx_strand_id
1 'polypeptide(L)'
;EFSLYNKVCIIRPLLNFSKRALLNYNKKNKIEYINDPSNFNLDYTRPTIRNFLKKSDQKTIKEINKDFENILFYSPYFIQMIFEILLKNIAHVDSKQIVVSLRNIKNLNEIISENIIRRIYQFLFYQSNAPRSKKTRILISEMKKLNFNIFILKGMIVKKNDDFLTFSRKSV
;
A
#
# COMPACT_ATOMS: atom_id res chain seq x y z
N GLU A 1 -11.29 6.32 -13.72
CA GLU A 1 -10.70 5.29 -12.84
C GLU A 1 -11.75 4.73 -11.92
N PHE A 2 -11.74 3.40 -11.75
CA PHE A 2 -12.66 2.68 -10.86
C PHE A 2 -11.87 2.04 -9.74
N SER A 3 -12.35 2.10 -8.52
CA SER A 3 -11.78 1.36 -7.39
C SER A 3 -12.90 0.81 -6.51
N LEU A 4 -12.68 -0.38 -5.93
CA LEU A 4 -13.58 -0.97 -4.96
C LEU A 4 -13.06 -0.69 -3.55
N TYR A 5 -13.91 -0.09 -2.72
CA TYR A 5 -13.64 0.13 -1.31
C TYR A 5 -14.83 -0.38 -0.48
N ASN A 6 -14.61 -1.37 0.36
CA ASN A 6 -15.64 -2.00 1.20
C ASN A 6 -16.93 -2.34 0.42
N LYS A 7 -16.81 -2.96 -0.76
CA LYS A 7 -17.91 -3.30 -1.68
C LYS A 7 -18.58 -2.09 -2.35
N VAL A 8 -18.08 -0.87 -2.12
CA VAL A 8 -18.58 0.33 -2.80
C VAL A 8 -17.69 0.61 -4.00
N CYS A 9 -18.32 0.77 -5.18
CA CYS A 9 -17.62 1.20 -6.39
C CYS A 9 -17.40 2.71 -6.34
N ILE A 10 -16.14 3.12 -6.32
CA ILE A 10 -15.76 4.54 -6.35
C ILE A 10 -15.40 4.91 -7.78
N ILE A 11 -16.13 5.85 -8.36
CA ILE A 11 -15.89 6.37 -9.71
C ILE A 11 -15.27 7.77 -9.58
N ARG A 12 -14.14 7.99 -10.26
CA ARG A 12 -13.45 9.29 -10.28
C ARG A 12 -13.35 9.80 -11.73
N PRO A 13 -14.43 10.36 -12.31
CA PRO A 13 -14.46 10.73 -13.73
C PRO A 13 -13.53 11.90 -14.05
N LEU A 14 -13.26 12.79 -13.10
CA LEU A 14 -12.45 13.99 -13.31
C LEU A 14 -10.94 13.79 -13.09
N LEU A 15 -10.48 12.57 -12.81
CA LEU A 15 -9.07 12.33 -12.47
C LEU A 15 -8.10 12.67 -13.60
N ASN A 16 -8.55 12.57 -14.85
CA ASN A 16 -7.73 12.86 -16.03
C ASN A 16 -7.67 14.35 -16.39
N PHE A 17 -8.42 15.20 -15.67
CA PHE A 17 -8.41 16.63 -15.91
C PHE A 17 -7.47 17.34 -14.93
N SER A 18 -6.66 18.27 -15.43
CA SER A 18 -5.83 19.09 -14.56
C SER A 18 -6.70 20.05 -13.73
N LYS A 19 -6.24 20.41 -12.51
CA LYS A 19 -6.93 21.42 -11.69
C LYS A 19 -7.12 22.74 -12.46
N ARG A 20 -6.13 23.13 -13.30
CA ARG A 20 -6.22 24.35 -14.12
C ARG A 20 -7.34 24.26 -15.14
N ALA A 21 -7.50 23.11 -15.79
CA ALA A 21 -8.60 22.89 -16.74
C ALA A 21 -9.97 23.00 -16.07
N LEU A 22 -10.13 22.40 -14.88
CA LEU A 22 -11.38 22.48 -14.11
C LEU A 22 -11.68 23.91 -13.64
N LEU A 23 -10.67 24.63 -13.17
CA LEU A 23 -10.86 26.05 -12.76
C LEU A 23 -11.25 26.94 -13.96
N ASN A 24 -10.64 26.74 -15.12
CA ASN A 24 -10.98 27.47 -16.33
C ASN A 24 -12.41 27.15 -16.79
N TYR A 25 -12.82 25.89 -16.71
CA TYR A 25 -14.19 25.47 -17.02
C TYR A 25 -15.21 26.15 -16.08
N ASN A 26 -14.95 26.11 -14.76
CA ASN A 26 -15.82 26.77 -13.79
C ASN A 26 -15.94 28.27 -14.05
N LYS A 27 -14.82 28.96 -14.30
CA LYS A 27 -14.80 30.37 -14.62
C LYS A 27 -15.60 30.70 -15.89
N LYS A 28 -15.41 29.92 -16.96
CA LYS A 28 -16.14 30.11 -18.23
C LYS A 28 -17.64 29.92 -18.07
N ASN A 29 -18.07 28.97 -17.24
CA ASN A 29 -19.47 28.64 -17.03
C ASN A 29 -20.07 29.31 -15.81
N LYS A 30 -19.36 30.25 -15.15
CA LYS A 30 -19.81 30.97 -13.93
C LYS A 30 -20.23 30.02 -12.80
N ILE A 31 -19.58 28.87 -12.67
CA ILE A 31 -19.85 27.90 -11.62
C ILE A 31 -19.09 28.31 -10.36
N GLU A 32 -19.82 28.58 -9.29
CA GLU A 32 -19.21 28.82 -7.98
C GLU A 32 -18.61 27.54 -7.39
N TYR A 33 -17.49 27.68 -6.69
CA TYR A 33 -16.87 26.57 -5.99
C TYR A 33 -16.31 27.01 -4.64
N ILE A 34 -16.36 26.11 -3.67
CA ILE A 34 -15.87 26.37 -2.33
C ILE A 34 -14.36 26.12 -2.30
N ASN A 35 -13.64 27.04 -1.71
CA ASN A 35 -12.21 26.89 -1.45
C ASN A 35 -12.03 26.47 0.00
N ASP A 36 -11.91 25.16 0.24
CA ASP A 36 -11.78 24.58 1.57
C ASP A 36 -10.49 25.08 2.24
N PRO A 37 -10.55 25.73 3.42
CA PRO A 37 -9.38 26.23 4.15
C PRO A 37 -8.35 25.13 4.47
N SER A 38 -8.77 23.88 4.64
CA SER A 38 -7.89 22.76 4.90
C SER A 38 -6.85 22.51 3.78
N ASN A 39 -7.14 23.00 2.55
CA ASN A 39 -6.20 22.93 1.43
C ASN A 39 -4.92 23.74 1.64
N PHE A 40 -4.91 24.68 2.59
CA PHE A 40 -3.77 25.55 2.90
C PHE A 40 -3.08 25.16 4.21
N ASN A 41 -3.66 24.25 4.99
CA ASN A 41 -3.07 23.82 6.24
C ASN A 41 -1.89 22.87 6.00
N LEU A 42 -0.67 23.35 6.31
CA LEU A 42 0.58 22.62 6.12
C LEU A 42 0.80 21.47 7.11
N ASP A 43 -0.04 21.31 8.12
CA ASP A 43 -0.03 20.13 9.00
C ASP A 43 -0.45 18.87 8.25
N TYR A 44 -1.14 19.02 7.12
CA TYR A 44 -1.51 17.91 6.25
C TYR A 44 -0.45 17.66 5.18
N THR A 45 -0.16 16.39 4.96
CA THR A 45 0.85 15.94 3.96
C THR A 45 0.59 16.46 2.54
N ARG A 46 -0.68 16.48 2.09
CA ARG A 46 -1.01 16.91 0.72
C ARG A 46 -0.72 18.38 0.45
N PRO A 47 -1.15 19.35 1.29
CA PRO A 47 -0.76 20.75 1.13
C PRO A 47 0.76 20.96 1.21
N THR A 48 1.46 20.26 2.10
CA THR A 48 2.91 20.32 2.24
C THR A 48 3.62 19.90 0.96
N ILE A 49 3.24 18.75 0.37
CA ILE A 49 3.79 18.28 -0.92
C ILE A 49 3.48 19.28 -2.04
N ARG A 50 2.24 19.79 -2.12
CA ARG A 50 1.87 20.80 -3.14
C ARG A 50 2.70 22.08 -3.01
N ASN A 51 2.97 22.52 -1.77
CA ASN A 51 3.80 23.69 -1.52
C ASN A 51 5.25 23.44 -1.91
N PHE A 52 5.78 22.26 -1.59
CA PHE A 52 7.12 21.84 -2.04
C PHE A 52 7.23 21.88 -3.56
N LEU A 53 6.31 21.22 -4.30
CA LEU A 53 6.32 21.19 -5.77
C LEU A 53 6.19 22.59 -6.40
N LYS A 54 5.43 23.51 -5.77
CA LYS A 54 5.32 24.89 -6.25
C LYS A 54 6.63 25.69 -6.11
N LYS A 55 7.45 25.35 -5.10
CA LYS A 55 8.73 26.01 -4.83
C LYS A 55 9.91 25.35 -5.53
N SER A 56 9.71 24.14 -6.04
CA SER A 56 10.75 23.38 -6.74
C SER A 56 11.01 23.96 -8.13
N ASP A 57 12.26 23.90 -8.55
CA ASP A 57 12.66 24.26 -9.91
C ASP A 57 12.18 23.25 -10.95
N GLN A 58 12.25 23.61 -12.21
CA GLN A 58 11.81 22.74 -13.30
C GLN A 58 12.64 21.47 -13.45
N LYS A 59 13.92 21.50 -13.04
CA LYS A 59 14.79 20.33 -13.09
C LYS A 59 14.31 19.27 -12.06
N THR A 60 14.11 19.69 -10.82
CA THR A 60 13.56 18.83 -9.75
C THR A 60 12.21 18.24 -10.13
N ILE A 61 11.31 19.04 -10.71
CA ILE A 61 9.99 18.55 -11.16
C ILE A 61 10.13 17.50 -12.27
N LYS A 62 11.04 17.70 -13.23
CA LYS A 62 11.29 16.70 -14.30
C LYS A 62 11.85 15.40 -13.74
N GLU A 63 12.79 15.48 -12.80
CA GLU A 63 13.35 14.28 -12.12
C GLU A 63 12.26 13.52 -11.37
N ILE A 64 11.42 14.19 -10.58
CA ILE A 64 10.29 13.57 -9.87
C ILE A 64 9.32 12.91 -10.86
N ASN A 65 8.98 13.57 -11.96
CA ASN A 65 8.08 12.99 -12.96
C ASN A 65 8.68 11.75 -13.61
N LYS A 66 9.97 11.78 -13.96
CA LYS A 66 10.68 10.61 -14.51
C LYS A 66 10.68 9.44 -13.53
N ASP A 67 10.96 9.68 -12.26
CA ASP A 67 10.92 8.66 -11.22
C ASP A 67 9.51 8.08 -11.06
N PHE A 68 8.50 8.93 -11.10
CA PHE A 68 7.10 8.51 -11.03
C PHE A 68 6.70 7.64 -12.25
N GLU A 69 7.09 8.03 -13.46
CA GLU A 69 6.86 7.23 -14.67
C GLU A 69 7.57 5.87 -14.59
N ASN A 70 8.81 5.82 -14.11
CA ASN A 70 9.52 4.58 -13.86
C ASN A 70 8.79 3.70 -12.84
N ILE A 71 8.32 4.26 -11.73
CA ILE A 71 7.54 3.53 -10.72
C ILE A 71 6.25 2.95 -11.33
N LEU A 72 5.52 3.74 -12.12
CA LEU A 72 4.31 3.28 -12.79
C LEU A 72 4.60 2.16 -13.78
N PHE A 73 5.69 2.27 -14.54
CA PHE A 73 6.09 1.28 -15.53
C PHE A 73 6.47 -0.06 -14.87
N TYR A 74 7.29 -0.01 -13.82
CA TYR A 74 7.79 -1.24 -13.17
C TYR A 74 6.84 -1.83 -12.12
N SER A 75 5.85 -1.07 -11.64
CA SER A 75 4.97 -1.55 -10.57
C SER A 75 4.19 -2.83 -10.90
N PRO A 76 3.66 -3.06 -12.13
CA PRO A 76 2.99 -4.31 -12.46
C PRO A 76 3.93 -5.52 -12.38
N TYR A 77 5.17 -5.38 -12.88
CA TYR A 77 6.19 -6.45 -12.83
C TYR A 77 6.59 -6.76 -11.39
N PHE A 78 6.74 -5.72 -10.56
CA PHE A 78 7.02 -5.89 -9.14
C PHE A 78 5.87 -6.62 -8.43
N ILE A 79 4.63 -6.27 -8.71
CA ILE A 79 3.44 -6.93 -8.15
C ILE A 79 3.40 -8.40 -8.57
N GLN A 80 3.64 -8.69 -9.84
CA GLN A 80 3.69 -10.06 -10.37
C GLN A 80 4.78 -10.87 -9.66
N MET A 81 5.99 -10.33 -9.55
CA MET A 81 7.10 -10.97 -8.83
C MET A 81 6.72 -11.31 -7.38
N ILE A 82 6.06 -10.40 -6.66
CA ILE A 82 5.59 -10.64 -5.28
C ILE A 82 4.60 -11.81 -5.23
N PHE A 83 3.66 -11.89 -6.18
CA PHE A 83 2.73 -13.00 -6.26
C PHE A 83 3.42 -14.33 -6.58
N GLU A 84 4.36 -14.36 -7.50
CA GLU A 84 5.14 -15.55 -7.82
C GLU A 84 5.95 -16.07 -6.62
N ILE A 85 6.63 -15.16 -5.90
CA ILE A 85 7.34 -15.52 -4.67
C ILE A 85 6.36 -16.06 -3.62
N LEU A 86 5.22 -15.42 -3.42
CA LEU A 86 4.23 -15.85 -2.47
C LEU A 86 3.68 -17.24 -2.82
N LEU A 87 3.26 -17.46 -4.06
CA LEU A 87 2.69 -18.74 -4.52
C LEU A 87 3.68 -19.90 -4.39
N LYS A 88 4.97 -19.68 -4.69
CA LYS A 88 6.03 -20.70 -4.53
C LYS A 88 6.29 -21.09 -3.09
N ASN A 89 5.85 -20.26 -2.12
CA ASN A 89 6.13 -20.45 -0.71
C ASN A 89 4.89 -20.80 0.14
N ILE A 90 3.70 -20.80 -0.47
CA ILE A 90 2.48 -21.26 0.21
C ILE A 90 2.53 -22.78 0.36
N ALA A 91 2.45 -23.24 1.61
CA ALA A 91 2.30 -24.65 1.96
C ALA A 91 0.81 -25.04 2.10
N HIS A 92 -0.02 -24.10 2.58
CA HIS A 92 -1.47 -24.31 2.73
C HIS A 92 -2.19 -22.96 2.68
N VAL A 93 -3.39 -22.95 2.11
CA VAL A 93 -4.29 -21.79 2.11
C VAL A 93 -5.75 -22.22 2.21
N ASP A 94 -6.48 -21.57 3.10
CA ASP A 94 -7.94 -21.68 3.20
C ASP A 94 -8.56 -20.31 3.55
N SER A 95 -9.87 -20.26 3.79
CA SER A 95 -10.58 -19.01 4.12
C SER A 95 -10.20 -18.39 5.47
N LYS A 96 -9.51 -19.13 6.35
CA LYS A 96 -9.18 -18.72 7.72
C LYS A 96 -7.70 -18.45 7.93
N GLN A 97 -6.83 -19.13 7.15
CA GLN A 97 -5.38 -19.06 7.34
C GLN A 97 -4.60 -19.25 6.03
N ILE A 98 -3.38 -18.76 6.06
CA ILE A 98 -2.34 -19.01 5.06
C ILE A 98 -1.10 -19.49 5.79
N VAL A 99 -0.52 -20.61 5.33
CA VAL A 99 0.72 -21.18 5.85
C VAL A 99 1.80 -21.01 4.78
N VAL A 100 2.91 -20.39 5.14
CA VAL A 100 4.04 -20.15 4.24
C VAL A 100 5.35 -20.66 4.82
N SER A 101 6.28 -21.08 3.96
CA SER A 101 7.61 -21.52 4.36
C SER A 101 8.42 -20.33 4.92
N LEU A 102 8.86 -20.43 6.18
CA LEU A 102 9.69 -19.42 6.83
C LEU A 102 11.09 -19.37 6.19
N ARG A 103 11.66 -20.53 5.84
CA ARG A 103 13.03 -20.65 5.31
C ARG A 103 13.28 -19.73 4.13
N ASN A 104 12.34 -19.68 3.21
CA ASN A 104 12.46 -18.89 1.99
C ASN A 104 12.09 -17.40 2.19
N ILE A 105 11.21 -17.08 3.15
CA ILE A 105 10.77 -15.70 3.41
C ILE A 105 11.74 -14.97 4.32
N LYS A 106 12.39 -15.66 5.26
CA LYS A 106 13.32 -15.05 6.24
C LYS A 106 14.45 -14.26 5.60
N ASN A 107 14.94 -14.72 4.45
CA ASN A 107 16.11 -14.15 3.74
C ASN A 107 15.71 -13.11 2.68
N LEU A 108 14.42 -12.84 2.48
CA LEU A 108 13.97 -11.84 1.51
C LEU A 108 14.30 -10.41 1.96
N ASN A 109 14.47 -9.54 0.98
CA ASN A 109 14.57 -8.11 1.23
C ASN A 109 13.33 -7.61 2.00
N GLU A 110 13.53 -6.62 2.88
CA GLU A 110 12.47 -6.06 3.74
C GLU A 110 11.27 -5.55 2.94
N ILE A 111 11.51 -4.89 1.79
CA ILE A 111 10.45 -4.37 0.92
C ILE A 111 9.60 -5.52 0.36
N ILE A 112 10.23 -6.61 -0.08
CA ILE A 112 9.54 -7.79 -0.60
C ILE A 112 8.72 -8.45 0.51
N SER A 113 9.33 -8.66 1.68
CA SER A 113 8.66 -9.25 2.84
C SER A 113 7.45 -8.41 3.30
N GLU A 114 7.59 -7.07 3.32
CA GLU A 114 6.50 -6.16 3.65
C GLU A 114 5.34 -6.31 2.66
N ASN A 115 5.61 -6.41 1.36
CA ASN A 115 4.58 -6.57 0.34
C ASN A 115 3.92 -7.95 0.41
N ILE A 116 4.65 -9.03 0.69
CA ILE A 116 4.09 -10.36 0.91
C ILE A 116 3.12 -10.34 2.09
N ILE A 117 3.53 -9.83 3.26
CA ILE A 117 2.67 -9.72 4.45
C ILE A 117 1.42 -8.89 4.16
N ARG A 118 1.58 -7.80 3.41
CA ARG A 118 0.47 -6.94 2.99
C ARG A 118 -0.54 -7.70 2.13
N ARG A 119 -0.09 -8.53 1.17
CA ARG A 119 -0.97 -9.36 0.33
C ARG A 119 -1.68 -10.45 1.12
N ILE A 120 -0.96 -11.14 2.01
CA ILE A 120 -1.56 -12.11 2.94
C ILE A 120 -2.66 -11.45 3.77
N TYR A 121 -2.39 -10.26 4.33
CA TYR A 121 -3.37 -9.50 5.09
C TYR A 121 -4.61 -9.15 4.25
N GLN A 122 -4.41 -8.63 3.04
CA GLN A 122 -5.50 -8.27 2.13
C GLN A 122 -6.37 -9.48 1.79
N PHE A 123 -5.77 -10.63 1.53
CA PHE A 123 -6.48 -11.88 1.27
C PHE A 123 -7.30 -12.30 2.50
N LEU A 124 -6.68 -12.41 3.67
CA LEU A 124 -7.36 -12.84 4.89
C LEU A 124 -8.52 -11.93 5.29
N PHE A 125 -8.37 -10.62 5.17
CA PHE A 125 -9.37 -9.67 5.66
C PHE A 125 -10.30 -9.11 4.59
N TYR A 126 -10.10 -9.47 3.31
CA TYR A 126 -10.82 -8.90 2.17
C TYR A 126 -10.85 -7.37 2.17
N GLN A 127 -9.79 -6.73 2.66
CA GLN A 127 -9.69 -5.29 2.85
C GLN A 127 -8.50 -4.72 2.08
N SER A 128 -8.72 -3.55 1.47
CA SER A 128 -7.64 -2.79 0.80
C SER A 128 -6.65 -2.15 1.79
N ASN A 129 -7.10 -1.86 3.03
CA ASN A 129 -6.31 -1.15 4.02
C ASN A 129 -5.39 -2.11 4.81
N ALA A 130 -4.26 -2.43 4.23
CA ALA A 130 -3.21 -3.20 4.89
C ALA A 130 -2.64 -2.49 6.14
N PRO A 131 -1.95 -3.22 7.03
CA PRO A 131 -1.25 -2.64 8.16
C PRO A 131 -0.24 -1.57 7.73
N ARG A 132 0.03 -0.59 8.60
CA ARG A 132 1.03 0.45 8.33
C ARG A 132 2.43 -0.16 8.28
N SER A 133 3.27 0.29 7.36
CA SER A 133 4.64 -0.19 7.14
C SER A 133 5.46 -0.31 8.43
N LYS A 134 5.39 0.68 9.33
CA LYS A 134 6.12 0.64 10.61
C LYS A 134 5.84 -0.63 11.42
N LYS A 135 4.55 -1.03 11.57
CA LYS A 135 4.18 -2.26 12.31
C LYS A 135 4.55 -3.52 11.56
N THR A 136 4.47 -3.51 10.24
CA THR A 136 4.86 -4.65 9.40
C THR A 136 6.37 -4.90 9.48
N ARG A 137 7.20 -3.84 9.50
CA ARG A 137 8.65 -3.95 9.68
C ARG A 137 9.04 -4.51 11.05
N ILE A 138 8.32 -4.13 12.11
CA ILE A 138 8.50 -4.75 13.43
C ILE A 138 8.25 -6.26 13.35
N LEU A 139 7.13 -6.69 12.74
CA LEU A 139 6.87 -8.12 12.54
C LEU A 139 8.02 -8.79 11.78
N ILE A 140 8.51 -8.21 10.68
CA ILE A 140 9.62 -8.77 9.88
C ILE A 140 10.88 -8.92 10.74
N SER A 141 11.21 -7.94 11.57
CA SER A 141 12.35 -8.03 12.49
C SER A 141 12.17 -9.12 13.54
N GLU A 142 10.96 -9.27 14.10
CA GLU A 142 10.65 -10.35 15.05
C GLU A 142 10.74 -11.74 14.42
N MET A 143 10.24 -11.93 13.19
CA MET A 143 10.30 -13.21 12.47
C MET A 143 11.73 -13.70 12.24
N LYS A 144 12.73 -12.82 12.24
CA LYS A 144 14.15 -13.16 12.09
C LYS A 144 14.78 -13.68 13.38
N LYS A 145 14.17 -13.46 14.54
CA LYS A 145 14.67 -13.91 15.83
C LYS A 145 14.49 -15.41 16.03
N LEU A 146 15.43 -16.05 16.70
CA LEU A 146 15.37 -17.49 16.99
C LEU A 146 14.17 -17.86 17.87
N ASN A 147 13.87 -17.02 18.84
CA ASN A 147 12.77 -17.21 19.82
C ASN A 147 11.43 -16.62 19.36
N PHE A 148 11.28 -16.27 18.07
CA PHE A 148 9.99 -15.82 17.55
C PHE A 148 8.96 -16.96 17.65
N ASN A 149 7.81 -16.65 18.24
CA ASN A 149 6.72 -17.61 18.42
C ASN A 149 5.41 -17.06 17.86
N ILE A 150 4.98 -15.89 18.32
CA ILE A 150 3.70 -15.28 17.95
C ILE A 150 3.79 -13.77 17.85
N PHE A 151 3.04 -13.18 16.90
CA PHE A 151 2.88 -11.74 16.77
C PHE A 151 1.45 -11.40 16.32
N ILE A 152 0.91 -10.27 16.80
CA ILE A 152 -0.42 -9.80 16.40
C ILE A 152 -0.28 -8.49 15.63
N LEU A 153 -0.73 -8.52 14.37
CA LEU A 153 -0.69 -7.38 13.45
C LEU A 153 -2.10 -7.00 13.01
N LYS A 154 -2.70 -5.99 13.60
CA LYS A 154 -4.03 -5.46 13.23
C LYS A 154 -5.09 -6.55 13.09
N GLY A 155 -5.21 -7.44 14.10
CA GLY A 155 -6.16 -8.56 14.09
C GLY A 155 -5.69 -9.81 13.33
N MET A 156 -4.57 -9.75 12.63
CA MET A 156 -3.91 -10.91 12.07
C MET A 156 -2.96 -11.51 13.12
N ILE A 157 -3.07 -12.80 13.36
CA ILE A 157 -2.15 -13.56 14.21
C ILE A 157 -1.12 -14.21 13.29
N VAL A 158 0.15 -14.04 13.61
CA VAL A 158 1.26 -14.70 12.94
C VAL A 158 1.94 -15.61 13.94
N LYS A 159 1.93 -16.91 13.68
CA LYS A 159 2.56 -17.94 14.54
C LYS A 159 3.66 -18.63 13.76
N LYS A 160 4.74 -18.95 14.44
CA LYS A 160 5.78 -19.82 13.93
C LYS A 160 5.51 -21.25 14.40
N ASN A 161 5.50 -22.19 13.46
CA ASN A 161 5.44 -23.62 13.71
C ASN A 161 6.59 -24.26 12.93
N ASP A 162 7.66 -24.59 13.61
CA ASP A 162 8.89 -25.13 13.00
C ASP A 162 9.41 -24.24 11.83
N ASP A 163 9.42 -24.77 10.62
CA ASP A 163 9.88 -24.10 9.40
C ASP A 163 8.74 -23.29 8.71
N PHE A 164 7.58 -23.14 9.31
CA PHE A 164 6.42 -22.48 8.73
C PHE A 164 5.96 -21.29 9.53
N LEU A 165 5.35 -20.34 8.85
CA LEU A 165 4.59 -19.22 9.41
C LEU A 165 3.12 -19.41 9.07
N THR A 166 2.28 -19.43 10.09
CA THR A 166 0.84 -19.43 9.93
C THR A 166 0.28 -18.04 10.18
N PHE A 167 -0.40 -17.50 9.18
CA PHE A 167 -1.12 -16.24 9.24
C PHE A 167 -2.61 -16.54 9.33
N SER A 168 -3.28 -16.08 10.37
CA SER A 168 -4.72 -16.32 10.57
C SER A 168 -5.44 -15.09 11.09
N ARG A 169 -6.77 -15.06 10.97
CA ARG A 169 -7.57 -14.05 11.67
C ARG A 169 -7.64 -14.36 13.15
N LYS A 170 -7.59 -13.32 13.98
CA LYS A 170 -7.98 -13.47 15.39
C LYS A 170 -9.47 -13.82 15.43
N SER A 171 -9.81 -14.97 15.97
CA SER A 171 -11.21 -15.31 16.27
C SER A 171 -11.76 -14.26 17.23
N VAL A 172 -12.93 -13.73 16.90
CA VAL A 172 -13.69 -12.80 17.77
C VAL A 172 -14.27 -13.62 18.91
#